data_fb4f343c95d6d13cf8bc34276e2bbb44
#
_entry.id   fb4f343c95d6d13cf8bc34276e2bbb44
#
_cell.length_a   1.000
_cell.length_b   1.000
_cell.length_c   1.000
_cell.angle_alpha   90.00
_cell.angle_beta   90.00
_cell.angle_gamma   90.00
#
_symmetry.space_group_name_H-M   'P 1'
#
loop_
_entity.id
_entity.type
_entity.pdbx_description
1 polymer ?
#
loop_
_entity_poly.entity_id
_entity_poly.type
_entity_poly.pdbx_seq_one_letter_code
_entity_poly.pdbx_strand_id
1 'polypeptide(L)'
;GIFRESFDKDLGCTHEDFFIHIESTFVDGMKWENYGQWHLDHIKPVSLFENPLCAEAWNWKNYQALWAEDNIRKGGANNPALKAFYDIDLGNS
;
A
#
# COMPACT_ATOMS: atom_id res chain seq x y z
N GLY A 1 -1.85 -3.01 25.32
CA GLY A 1 -2.21 -2.32 24.88
C GLY A 1 -2.75 -1.90 23.60
N ILE A 2 -2.36 -0.76 23.28
CA ILE A 2 -2.84 -0.23 22.13
C ILE A 2 -2.43 -0.99 20.97
N PHE A 3 -1.31 -1.63 21.06
CA PHE A 3 -0.89 -2.44 20.01
C PHE A 3 -1.39 -3.81 20.15
N ARG A 4 -2.68 -3.94 20.24
CA ARG A 4 -3.20 -5.21 20.15
C ARG A 4 -2.89 -5.72 18.82
N GLU A 5 -2.64 -6.96 18.70
CA GLU A 5 -2.50 -7.59 17.46
C GLU A 5 -3.82 -7.48 16.77
N SER A 6 -3.89 -6.66 15.75
CA SER A 6 -5.06 -6.55 14.93
C SER A 6 -4.80 -7.33 13.68
N PHE A 7 -5.65 -8.28 13.42
CA PHE A 7 -5.57 -9.06 12.19
C PHE A 7 -6.59 -8.52 11.22
N ASP A 8 -6.12 -8.03 10.10
CA ASP A 8 -7.00 -7.59 9.04
C ASP A 8 -7.18 -8.78 8.11
N LYS A 9 -8.42 -9.17 7.89
CA LYS A 9 -8.72 -10.36 7.12
C LYS A 9 -8.19 -10.28 5.70
N ASP A 10 -8.34 -9.14 5.07
CA ASP A 10 -7.86 -8.99 3.70
C ASP A 10 -6.35 -8.85 3.66
N LEU A 11 -5.79 -8.20 4.66
CA LEU A 11 -4.35 -8.03 4.75
C LEU A 11 -3.65 -9.38 4.97
N GLY A 12 -4.25 -10.26 5.71
CA GLY A 12 -3.75 -11.62 5.89
C GLY A 12 -2.68 -11.79 6.93
N CYS A 13 -2.40 -10.75 7.69
CA CYS A 13 -1.39 -10.83 8.75
C CYS A 13 -1.71 -9.78 9.81
N THR A 14 -1.01 -9.84 10.94
CA THR A 14 -1.17 -8.82 11.98
C THR A 14 -0.57 -7.51 11.46
N HIS A 15 -0.96 -6.42 12.09
CA HIS A 15 -0.41 -5.12 11.71
C HIS A 15 1.09 -5.06 12.01
N GLU A 16 1.51 -5.72 13.07
CA GLU A 16 2.93 -5.76 13.41
C GLU A 16 3.73 -6.47 12.32
N ASP A 17 3.24 -7.62 11.86
CA ASP A 17 3.88 -8.36 10.79
C ASP A 17 3.89 -7.56 9.50
N PHE A 18 2.83 -6.81 9.26
CA PHE A 18 2.75 -5.96 8.08
C PHE A 18 3.83 -4.89 8.11
N PHE A 19 4.02 -4.25 9.26
CA PHE A 19 5.06 -3.23 9.37
C PHE A 19 6.46 -3.82 9.16
N ILE A 20 6.69 -5.01 9.69
CA ILE A 20 7.95 -5.69 9.46
C ILE A 20 8.15 -5.96 7.97
N HIS A 21 7.10 -6.39 7.30
CA HIS A 21 7.17 -6.64 5.86
C HIS A 21 7.50 -5.35 5.10
N ILE A 22 6.80 -4.26 5.40
CA ILE A 22 7.03 -2.99 4.71
C ILE A 22 8.45 -2.52 4.92
N GLU A 23 8.95 -2.62 6.15
CA GLU A 23 10.32 -2.21 6.43
C GLU A 23 11.31 -3.02 5.62
N SER A 24 11.02 -4.30 5.40
CA SER A 24 11.90 -5.16 4.61
C SER A 24 11.96 -4.73 3.13
N THR A 25 11.01 -3.91 2.69
CA THR A 25 11.00 -3.41 1.32
C THR A 25 11.66 -2.04 1.20
N PHE A 26 12.11 -1.44 2.30
CA PHE A 26 12.74 -0.12 2.26
C PHE A 26 13.99 -0.15 1.40
N VAL A 27 14.17 0.90 0.61
CA VAL A 27 15.40 1.09 -0.13
C VAL A 27 16.16 2.24 0.54
N ASP A 28 17.36 2.51 0.05
CA ASP A 28 18.23 3.50 0.68
C ASP A 28 17.52 4.82 0.91
N GLY A 29 17.58 5.29 2.12
CA GLY A 29 16.99 6.57 2.50
C GLY A 29 15.59 6.49 3.06
N MET A 30 14.93 5.35 2.92
CA MET A 30 13.60 5.18 3.49
C MET A 30 13.67 4.84 4.96
N LYS A 31 12.80 5.43 5.73
CA LYS A 31 12.64 5.12 7.15
C LYS A 31 11.24 5.55 7.56
N TRP A 32 10.80 5.07 8.71
CA TRP A 32 9.44 5.39 9.15
C TRP A 32 9.25 6.89 9.36
N GLU A 33 10.31 7.57 9.78
CA GLU A 33 10.24 8.98 10.09
C GLU A 33 9.98 9.86 8.86
N ASN A 34 10.31 9.36 7.68
CA ASN A 34 10.06 10.14 6.48
C ASN A 34 8.90 9.62 5.64
N TYR A 35 7.98 8.92 6.27
CA TYR A 35 6.76 8.51 5.61
C TYR A 35 6.06 9.77 5.06
N GLY A 36 5.62 9.69 3.83
CA GLY A 36 5.12 10.86 3.11
C GLY A 36 6.03 11.17 1.95
N GLN A 37 7.34 10.93 2.12
CA GLN A 37 8.26 10.98 1.00
C GLN A 37 8.24 9.64 0.29
N TRP A 38 7.82 8.61 0.97
CA TRP A 38 7.52 7.31 0.39
C TRP A 38 6.11 6.94 0.83
N HIS A 39 5.48 6.03 0.09
CA HIS A 39 4.10 5.62 0.38
C HIS A 39 4.00 4.11 0.30
N LEU A 40 2.94 3.58 0.88
CA LEU A 40 2.59 2.19 0.67
C LEU A 40 2.07 2.07 -0.75
N ASP A 41 2.55 1.08 -1.46
CA ASP A 41 2.21 0.88 -2.86
C ASP A 41 1.74 -0.55 -3.08
N HIS A 42 0.76 -0.73 -3.94
CA HIS A 42 0.35 -2.05 -4.37
C HIS A 42 1.28 -2.48 -5.50
N ILE A 43 2.03 -3.57 -5.29
CA ILE A 43 2.98 -4.04 -6.28
C ILE A 43 2.28 -4.29 -7.61
N LYS A 44 1.17 -5.03 -7.57
CA LYS A 44 0.31 -5.15 -8.73
C LYS A 44 -0.84 -4.18 -8.53
N PRO A 45 -1.00 -3.20 -9.41
CA PRO A 45 -2.07 -2.20 -9.25
C PRO A 45 -3.42 -2.88 -9.08
N VAL A 46 -4.19 -2.35 -8.15
CA VAL A 46 -5.49 -2.92 -7.82
C VAL A 46 -6.39 -3.00 -9.05
N SER A 47 -6.28 -2.03 -9.94
CA SER A 47 -7.10 -1.99 -11.14
C SER A 47 -6.78 -3.09 -12.13
N LEU A 48 -5.66 -3.78 -11.95
CA LEU A 48 -5.30 -4.88 -12.83
C LEU A 48 -5.81 -6.23 -12.35
N PHE A 49 -6.43 -6.26 -11.17
CA PHE A 49 -7.08 -7.47 -10.71
C PHE A 49 -8.46 -7.56 -11.32
N GLU A 50 -8.89 -8.78 -11.61
CA GLU A 50 -10.21 -9.00 -12.18
C GLU A 50 -11.28 -8.40 -11.27
N ASN A 51 -11.12 -8.57 -9.97
CA ASN A 51 -11.98 -7.93 -9.00
C ASN A 51 -11.12 -7.06 -8.09
N PRO A 52 -11.18 -5.73 -8.24
CA PRO A 52 -10.33 -4.85 -7.42
C PRO A 52 -10.59 -4.94 -5.93
N LEU A 53 -11.72 -5.54 -5.54
CA LEU A 53 -12.03 -5.69 -4.13
C LEU A 53 -11.64 -7.06 -3.59
N CYS A 54 -10.95 -7.87 -4.39
CA CYS A 54 -10.56 -9.20 -3.94
C CYS A 54 -9.48 -9.11 -2.87
N ALA A 55 -9.47 -10.11 -1.99
CA ALA A 55 -8.50 -10.13 -0.90
C ALA A 55 -7.06 -10.13 -1.39
N GLU A 56 -6.80 -10.74 -2.54
CA GLU A 56 -5.45 -10.81 -3.08
C GLU A 56 -4.86 -9.44 -3.35
N ALA A 57 -5.67 -8.51 -3.84
CA ALA A 57 -5.21 -7.17 -4.13
C ALA A 57 -4.75 -6.46 -2.87
N TRP A 58 -5.35 -6.79 -1.74
CA TRP A 58 -5.14 -6.11 -0.46
C TRP A 58 -4.32 -6.94 0.52
N ASN A 59 -3.80 -8.08 0.07
CA ASN A 59 -2.98 -8.94 0.90
C ASN A 59 -1.62 -8.30 1.13
N TRP A 60 -1.00 -8.61 2.26
CA TRP A 60 0.29 -8.02 2.62
C TRP A 60 1.37 -8.25 1.55
N LYS A 61 1.28 -9.35 0.84
CA LYS A 61 2.27 -9.68 -0.18
C LYS A 61 2.22 -8.73 -1.36
N ASN A 62 1.13 -8.00 -1.50
CA ASN A 62 0.98 -7.05 -2.61
C ASN A 62 1.34 -5.63 -2.22
N TYR A 63 1.97 -5.44 -1.08
CA TYR A 63 2.36 -4.11 -0.61
C TYR A 63 3.87 -3.97 -0.57
N GLN A 64 4.31 -2.76 -0.80
CA GLN A 64 5.73 -2.40 -0.67
C GLN A 64 5.82 -0.90 -0.37
N ALA A 65 7.00 -0.47 0.10
CA ALA A 65 7.28 0.93 0.20
C ALA A 65 7.80 1.41 -1.15
N LEU A 66 7.33 2.56 -1.60
CA LEU A 66 7.78 3.12 -2.86
C LEU A 66 7.89 4.62 -2.71
N TRP A 67 8.96 5.22 -3.25
CA TRP A 67 9.09 6.67 -3.18
C TRP A 67 7.88 7.32 -3.83
N ALA A 68 7.43 8.42 -3.26
CA ALA A 68 6.22 9.09 -3.74
C ALA A 68 6.32 9.45 -5.21
N GLU A 69 7.47 9.91 -5.65
CA GLU A 69 7.67 10.24 -7.07
C GLU A 69 7.49 9.02 -7.96
N ASP A 70 8.07 7.90 -7.52
CA ASP A 70 7.98 6.68 -8.31
C ASP A 70 6.57 6.12 -8.30
N ASN A 71 5.86 6.29 -7.19
CA ASN A 71 4.49 5.86 -7.10
C ASN A 71 3.61 6.63 -8.09
N ILE A 72 3.82 7.92 -8.20
CA ILE A 72 3.11 8.74 -9.18
C ILE A 72 3.45 8.30 -10.59
N ARG A 73 4.73 8.09 -10.85
CA ARG A 73 5.18 7.65 -12.18
C ARG A 73 4.67 6.27 -12.56
N LYS A 74 4.48 5.42 -11.58
CA LYS A 74 4.00 4.06 -11.81
C LYS A 74 2.63 4.06 -12.45
N GLY A 75 1.90 5.17 -12.38
CA GLY A 75 0.69 5.28 -13.11
C GLY A 75 -0.54 5.66 -12.35
N GLY A 76 -0.39 5.87 -11.06
CA GLY A 76 -1.53 6.27 -10.28
C GLY A 76 -2.16 7.54 -10.80
N ALA A 77 -1.32 8.50 -11.19
CA ALA A 77 -1.79 9.77 -11.68
C ALA A 77 -2.23 9.69 -13.13
N ASN A 78 -1.70 8.74 -13.88
CA ASN A 78 -1.98 8.62 -15.30
C ASN A 78 -2.98 7.53 -15.64
N ASN A 79 -3.44 6.82 -14.64
CA ASN A 79 -4.42 5.76 -14.83
C ASN A 79 -5.72 6.21 -14.19
N PRO A 80 -6.72 6.62 -14.98
CA PRO A 80 -7.95 7.16 -14.43
C PRO A 80 -8.67 6.20 -13.47
N ALA A 81 -8.64 4.92 -13.80
CA ALA A 81 -9.30 3.94 -12.94
C ALA A 81 -8.62 3.82 -11.60
N LEU A 82 -7.30 3.78 -11.62
CA LEU A 82 -6.53 3.66 -10.39
C LEU A 82 -6.64 4.94 -9.57
N LYS A 83 -6.59 6.08 -10.25
CA LYS A 83 -6.73 7.35 -9.57
C LYS A 83 -8.11 7.46 -8.92
N ALA A 84 -9.15 7.06 -9.65
CA ALA A 84 -10.49 7.11 -9.11
C ALA A 84 -10.62 6.21 -7.89
N PHE A 85 -10.00 5.06 -7.93
CA PHE A 85 -10.01 4.13 -6.81
C PHE A 85 -9.35 4.77 -5.58
N TYR A 86 -8.20 5.37 -5.76
CA TYR A 86 -7.51 6.02 -4.67
C TYR A 86 -8.28 7.24 -4.16
N ASP A 87 -8.95 7.96 -5.05
CA ASP A 87 -9.75 9.10 -4.63
C ASP A 87 -10.89 8.67 -3.72
N ILE A 88 -11.49 7.51 -3.99
CA ILE A 88 -12.53 6.98 -3.14
C ILE A 88 -11.95 6.59 -1.78
N ASP A 89 -10.79 5.98 -1.80
CA ASP A 89 -10.17 5.44 -0.61
C ASP A 89 -9.50 6.51 0.23
N LEU A 90 -8.84 7.45 -0.41
CA LEU A 90 -8.02 8.46 0.21
C LEU A 90 -8.54 9.86 0.02
N GLY A 91 -9.49 10.02 -0.83
CA GLY A 91 -9.94 11.33 -1.25
C GLY A 91 -10.50 12.18 -0.14
N ASN A 92 -10.87 11.56 0.91
CA ASN A 92 -11.41 12.27 2.03
C ASN A 92 -10.42 12.43 3.14
N SER A 93 -9.24 11.98 2.93
CA SER A 93 -8.23 12.08 3.96
C SER A 93 -7.50 13.38 3.85
#